data_84c7445e3fe5aa17d82e44e22c524198
#
_entry.id   84c7445e3fe5aa17d82e44e22c524198
#
_cell.length_a   1.000
_cell.length_b   1.000
_cell.length_c   1.000
_cell.angle_alpha   90.00
_cell.angle_beta   90.00
_cell.angle_gamma   90.00
#
_symmetry.space_group_name_H-M   'P 1'
#
loop_
_entity.id
_entity.type
_entity.pdbx_description
1 polymer ?
#
loop_
_entity_poly.entity_id
_entity_poly.type
_entity_poly.pdbx_seq_one_letter_code
_entity_poly.pdbx_strand_id
1 'polypeptide(L)'
;MSAPPFDGLTVVTVLYRSAGMLAATLPTWVRDAADLPVRFVFADHFPADGCAGIIAGHLSADRYAYLPDASNPGFAAGCNRAVATAGTSHVLLLNPDVWLPDGALARICAAVAAYPDAPIAVGLAMHGGEYVGIDLHPVSLFVDRPATAARTPLGPSGGAAVFPTALFRRFDGFWEHLFAWGEDADLAFRLHAAGLRTRALDLALPHAGGHSVAGDDRLTGFRAFLLARNRLLVAARTFTGPLLLVTLPVLAVAHVALAARRMRQGLLRPFLRGVGRGLVEAPAARRHWTGRRFGVAALRGHLTGRRSR
;
A
#
# COMPACT_ATOMS: atom_id res chain seq x y z
N MET A 1 -11.04 21.68 -7.55
CA MET A 1 -9.68 22.28 -7.66
C MET A 1 -8.86 21.28 -8.45
N SER A 2 -8.31 21.67 -9.61
CA SER A 2 -7.35 20.87 -10.36
C SER A 2 -6.06 20.72 -9.53
N ALA A 3 -5.38 19.57 -9.66
CA ALA A 3 -4.06 19.41 -9.08
C ALA A 3 -3.10 20.48 -9.64
N PRO A 4 -2.10 20.92 -8.84
CA PRO A 4 -1.05 21.76 -9.37
C PRO A 4 -0.33 21.03 -10.53
N PRO A 5 0.27 21.78 -11.47
CA PRO A 5 1.05 21.19 -12.54
C PRO A 5 2.18 20.32 -11.93
N PHE A 6 2.58 19.29 -12.67
CA PHE A 6 3.66 18.40 -12.24
C PHE A 6 4.97 19.19 -12.08
N ASP A 7 5.44 19.30 -10.83
CA ASP A 7 6.67 19.97 -10.44
C ASP A 7 7.77 19.03 -9.95
N GLY A 8 7.46 17.72 -9.96
CA GLY A 8 8.36 16.68 -9.54
C GLY A 8 7.68 15.52 -8.81
N LEU A 9 8.47 14.50 -8.54
CA LEU A 9 8.06 13.27 -7.86
C LEU A 9 8.93 13.03 -6.63
N THR A 10 8.29 12.75 -5.48
CA THR A 10 9.02 12.25 -4.31
C THR A 10 8.81 10.74 -4.19
N VAL A 11 9.89 9.98 -4.29
CA VAL A 11 9.91 8.54 -3.97
C VAL A 11 9.98 8.38 -2.46
N VAL A 12 8.97 7.74 -1.88
CA VAL A 12 8.83 7.50 -0.44
C VAL A 12 9.04 6.02 -0.18
N THR A 13 9.98 5.69 0.70
CA THR A 13 10.30 4.31 1.06
C THR A 13 10.37 4.14 2.57
N VAL A 14 9.68 3.13 3.08
CA VAL A 14 9.77 2.72 4.49
C VAL A 14 10.76 1.56 4.59
N LEU A 15 11.76 1.73 5.44
CA LEU A 15 12.84 0.77 5.66
C LEU A 15 12.64 0.06 7.00
N TYR A 16 12.77 -1.26 7.02
CA TYR A 16 12.82 -2.09 8.21
C TYR A 16 13.63 -3.35 7.93
N ARG A 17 14.83 -3.44 8.50
CA ARG A 17 15.80 -4.52 8.23
C ARG A 17 16.05 -4.67 6.72
N SER A 18 16.27 -3.54 6.04
CA SER A 18 16.26 -3.48 4.57
C SER A 18 17.64 -3.28 3.96
N ALA A 19 18.72 -3.19 4.74
CA ALA A 19 20.05 -2.80 4.23
C ALA A 19 20.53 -3.66 3.05
N GLY A 20 20.43 -4.99 3.15
CA GLY A 20 20.85 -5.87 2.06
C GLY A 20 20.04 -5.70 0.80
N MET A 21 18.72 -5.46 0.92
CA MET A 21 17.84 -5.27 -0.22
C MET A 21 18.01 -3.88 -0.82
N LEU A 22 18.10 -2.85 0.03
CA LEU A 22 18.33 -1.48 -0.41
C LEU A 22 19.68 -1.34 -1.16
N ALA A 23 20.73 -2.02 -0.71
CA ALA A 23 22.01 -2.04 -1.40
C ALA A 23 21.91 -2.60 -2.84
N ALA A 24 20.98 -3.53 -3.09
CA ALA A 24 20.76 -4.10 -4.41
C ALA A 24 19.83 -3.25 -5.30
N THR A 25 18.83 -2.58 -4.71
CA THR A 25 17.78 -1.86 -5.47
C THR A 25 18.11 -0.39 -5.68
N LEU A 26 18.65 0.32 -4.67
CA LEU A 26 18.91 1.75 -4.72
C LEU A 26 19.78 2.19 -5.91
N PRO A 27 20.84 1.47 -6.33
CA PRO A 27 21.60 1.84 -7.53
C PRO A 27 20.73 1.93 -8.79
N THR A 28 19.68 1.08 -8.91
CA THR A 28 18.77 1.15 -10.06
C THR A 28 17.89 2.38 -10.01
N TRP A 29 17.47 2.81 -8.80
CA TRP A 29 16.65 4.00 -8.61
C TRP A 29 17.43 5.28 -8.90
N VAL A 30 18.68 5.35 -8.42
CA VAL A 30 19.55 6.52 -8.62
C VAL A 30 19.86 6.70 -10.11
N ARG A 31 20.18 5.60 -10.80
CA ARG A 31 20.43 5.62 -12.25
C ARG A 31 19.20 6.08 -13.03
N ASP A 32 18.02 5.53 -12.73
CA ASP A 32 16.78 5.85 -13.46
C ASP A 32 16.26 7.26 -13.13
N ALA A 33 16.65 7.84 -11.99
CA ALA A 33 16.27 9.18 -11.55
C ALA A 33 17.27 10.28 -11.97
N ALA A 34 18.36 9.98 -12.68
CA ALA A 34 19.50 10.90 -12.88
C ALA A 34 19.07 12.25 -13.47
N ASP A 35 18.28 12.24 -14.53
CA ASP A 35 17.86 13.43 -15.28
C ASP A 35 16.38 13.83 -15.01
N LEU A 36 15.80 13.31 -13.95
CA LEU A 36 14.40 13.55 -13.61
C LEU A 36 14.25 14.42 -12.33
N PRO A 37 13.18 15.22 -12.21
CA PRO A 37 12.88 15.99 -11.01
C PRO A 37 12.36 15.08 -9.89
N VAL A 38 13.22 14.14 -9.45
CA VAL A 38 12.89 13.11 -8.46
C VAL A 38 13.73 13.34 -7.20
N ARG A 39 13.08 13.32 -6.05
CA ARG A 39 13.69 13.31 -4.72
C ARG A 39 13.28 12.04 -3.97
N PHE A 40 14.03 11.70 -2.92
CA PHE A 40 13.78 10.51 -2.13
C PHE A 40 13.52 10.87 -0.68
N VAL A 41 12.60 10.15 -0.03
CA VAL A 41 12.39 10.23 1.42
C VAL A 41 12.38 8.81 1.98
N PHE A 42 13.29 8.56 2.91
CA PHE A 42 13.43 7.26 3.56
C PHE A 42 12.99 7.36 5.02
N ALA A 43 11.88 6.69 5.38
CA ALA A 43 11.48 6.50 6.77
C ALA A 43 12.08 5.18 7.27
N ASP A 44 13.08 5.26 8.15
CA ASP A 44 13.83 4.09 8.60
C ASP A 44 13.44 3.68 10.02
N HIS A 45 12.78 2.53 10.13
CA HIS A 45 12.31 1.97 11.38
C HIS A 45 13.28 0.95 12.01
N PHE A 46 14.45 0.76 11.41
CA PHE A 46 15.55 -0.04 11.98
C PHE A 46 16.91 0.55 11.61
N PRO A 47 17.22 1.78 12.05
CA PRO A 47 18.41 2.51 11.60
C PRO A 47 19.74 1.84 11.97
N ALA A 48 19.72 0.82 12.86
CA ALA A 48 20.90 0.06 13.26
C ALA A 48 21.41 -0.91 12.16
N ASP A 49 20.67 -1.14 11.06
CA ASP A 49 21.10 -2.05 9.98
C ASP A 49 22.01 -1.40 8.93
N GLY A 50 22.26 -0.09 9.03
CA GLY A 50 23.21 0.62 8.16
C GLY A 50 22.62 1.21 6.89
N CYS A 51 21.30 1.24 6.70
CA CYS A 51 20.64 1.87 5.54
C CYS A 51 21.11 3.31 5.29
N ALA A 52 21.35 4.11 6.35
CA ALA A 52 21.83 5.48 6.23
C ALA A 52 23.13 5.60 5.44
N GLY A 53 24.09 4.72 5.71
CA GLY A 53 25.38 4.68 5.00
C GLY A 53 25.22 4.30 3.52
N ILE A 54 24.32 3.34 3.22
CA ILE A 54 24.01 2.94 1.85
C ILE A 54 23.42 4.13 1.08
N ILE A 55 22.46 4.84 1.67
CA ILE A 55 21.82 6.01 1.03
C ILE A 55 22.84 7.10 0.75
N ALA A 56 23.65 7.48 1.75
CA ALA A 56 24.66 8.52 1.63
C ALA A 56 25.77 8.16 0.62
N GLY A 57 26.04 6.87 0.39
CA GLY A 57 26.98 6.40 -0.63
C GLY A 57 26.48 6.51 -2.07
N HIS A 58 25.17 6.68 -2.27
CA HIS A 58 24.57 6.71 -3.62
C HIS A 58 23.87 8.03 -3.97
N LEU A 59 23.47 8.82 -2.99
CA LEU A 59 22.73 10.08 -3.19
C LEU A 59 23.43 11.26 -2.53
N SER A 60 23.46 12.41 -3.21
CA SER A 60 23.87 13.68 -2.60
C SER A 60 22.81 14.16 -1.60
N ALA A 61 23.22 14.89 -0.57
CA ALA A 61 22.36 15.27 0.55
C ALA A 61 21.14 16.12 0.16
N ASP A 62 21.20 16.83 -0.96
CA ASP A 62 20.09 17.61 -1.51
C ASP A 62 19.01 16.74 -2.21
N ARG A 63 19.36 15.51 -2.58
CA ARG A 63 18.47 14.59 -3.30
C ARG A 63 17.59 13.75 -2.39
N TYR A 64 17.85 13.69 -1.08
CA TYR A 64 17.06 12.87 -0.17
C TYR A 64 16.81 13.52 1.20
N ALA A 65 15.81 12.98 1.89
CA ALA A 65 15.60 13.15 3.33
C ALA A 65 15.60 11.78 4.01
N TYR A 66 16.26 11.69 5.17
CA TYR A 66 16.33 10.47 5.97
C TYR A 66 15.68 10.70 7.33
N LEU A 67 14.68 9.87 7.66
CA LEU A 67 13.81 10.01 8.83
C LEU A 67 13.92 8.76 9.72
N PRO A 68 14.95 8.65 10.57
CA PRO A 68 15.10 7.50 11.45
C PRO A 68 14.05 7.48 12.55
N ASP A 69 13.55 6.29 12.90
CA ASP A 69 12.60 6.06 13.99
C ASP A 69 12.69 4.61 14.49
N ALA A 70 13.55 4.37 15.48
CA ALA A 70 13.76 3.04 16.05
C ALA A 70 12.53 2.49 16.82
N SER A 71 11.48 3.30 17.05
CA SER A 71 10.25 2.82 17.70
C SER A 71 9.42 1.90 16.80
N ASN A 72 9.69 1.92 15.47
CA ASN A 72 8.96 1.17 14.46
C ASN A 72 7.43 1.34 14.57
N PRO A 73 6.88 2.51 14.22
CA PRO A 73 5.45 2.77 14.28
C PRO A 73 4.65 2.05 13.18
N GLY A 74 5.31 1.31 12.29
CA GLY A 74 4.73 0.54 11.20
C GLY A 74 4.76 1.24 9.85
N PHE A 75 4.50 0.47 8.81
CA PHE A 75 4.55 0.92 7.41
C PHE A 75 3.62 2.11 7.14
N ALA A 76 2.37 2.06 7.65
CA ALA A 76 1.39 3.11 7.46
C ALA A 76 1.87 4.46 8.02
N ALA A 77 2.39 4.48 9.25
CA ALA A 77 2.92 5.69 9.88
C ALA A 77 4.20 6.18 9.19
N GLY A 78 5.07 5.27 8.78
CA GLY A 78 6.27 5.60 8.00
C GLY A 78 5.95 6.30 6.70
N CYS A 79 4.99 5.78 5.92
CA CYS A 79 4.51 6.41 4.69
C CYS A 79 3.92 7.80 4.96
N ASN A 80 3.04 7.93 5.95
CA ASN A 80 2.41 9.21 6.27
C ASN A 80 3.45 10.27 6.66
N ARG A 81 4.39 9.91 7.54
CA ARG A 81 5.48 10.79 7.97
C ARG A 81 6.35 11.22 6.80
N ALA A 82 6.71 10.30 5.92
CA ALA A 82 7.54 10.61 4.75
C ALA A 82 6.78 11.49 3.74
N VAL A 83 5.50 11.22 3.47
CA VAL A 83 4.67 12.05 2.60
C VAL A 83 4.44 13.44 3.20
N ALA A 84 4.41 13.60 4.52
CA ALA A 84 4.31 14.90 5.16
C ALA A 84 5.50 15.81 4.85
N THR A 85 6.69 15.25 4.61
CA THR A 85 7.91 16.00 4.24
C THR A 85 8.06 16.22 2.73
N ALA A 86 7.23 15.55 1.89
CA ALA A 86 7.30 15.67 0.44
C ALA A 86 6.92 17.09 0.00
N GLY A 87 7.82 17.74 -0.76
CA GLY A 87 7.61 19.09 -1.32
C GLY A 87 7.08 19.08 -2.74
N THR A 88 6.91 17.92 -3.38
CA THR A 88 6.47 17.77 -4.76
C THR A 88 4.96 17.54 -4.88
N SER A 89 4.42 17.79 -6.06
CA SER A 89 2.99 17.59 -6.37
C SER A 89 2.54 16.14 -6.26
N HIS A 90 3.47 15.19 -6.46
CA HIS A 90 3.18 13.75 -6.44
C HIS A 90 4.18 12.97 -5.61
N VAL A 91 3.71 11.87 -5.03
CA VAL A 91 4.53 10.89 -4.31
C VAL A 91 4.41 9.52 -4.97
N LEU A 92 5.53 8.82 -5.06
CA LEU A 92 5.59 7.39 -5.38
C LEU A 92 5.95 6.64 -4.09
N LEU A 93 5.02 5.91 -3.50
CA LEU A 93 5.35 4.92 -2.48
C LEU A 93 6.03 3.74 -3.18
N LEU A 94 7.20 3.36 -2.73
CA LEU A 94 8.00 2.30 -3.34
C LEU A 94 8.66 1.45 -2.25
N ASN A 95 8.44 0.14 -2.29
CA ASN A 95 9.08 -0.77 -1.35
C ASN A 95 10.58 -0.88 -1.61
N PRO A 96 11.40 -1.12 -0.57
CA PRO A 96 12.86 -1.21 -0.70
C PRO A 96 13.34 -2.44 -1.51
N ASP A 97 12.47 -3.41 -1.77
CA ASP A 97 12.73 -4.64 -2.51
C ASP A 97 12.17 -4.62 -3.95
N VAL A 98 12.02 -3.43 -4.52
CA VAL A 98 11.59 -3.20 -5.91
C VAL A 98 12.77 -2.66 -6.72
N TRP A 99 13.04 -3.25 -7.88
CA TRP A 99 14.01 -2.74 -8.86
C TRP A 99 13.32 -1.83 -9.87
N LEU A 100 14.01 -0.76 -10.27
CA LEU A 100 13.56 0.12 -11.36
C LEU A 100 14.33 -0.23 -12.66
N PRO A 101 13.66 -0.82 -13.65
CA PRO A 101 14.19 -0.91 -15.00
C PRO A 101 14.44 0.47 -15.60
N ASP A 102 15.34 0.55 -16.57
CA ASP A 102 15.66 1.80 -17.26
C ASP A 102 14.40 2.44 -17.87
N GLY A 103 14.19 3.72 -17.59
CA GLY A 103 13.03 4.49 -18.04
C GLY A 103 11.74 4.27 -17.24
N ALA A 104 11.75 3.50 -16.14
CA ALA A 104 10.57 3.26 -15.32
C ALA A 104 10.03 4.54 -14.72
N LEU A 105 10.89 5.37 -14.11
CA LEU A 105 10.47 6.67 -13.52
C LEU A 105 10.00 7.64 -14.59
N ALA A 106 10.62 7.67 -15.76
CA ALA A 106 10.17 8.50 -16.88
C ALA A 106 8.73 8.11 -17.31
N ARG A 107 8.42 6.81 -17.40
CA ARG A 107 7.05 6.32 -17.67
C ARG A 107 6.07 6.68 -16.57
N ILE A 108 6.49 6.61 -15.31
CA ILE A 108 5.66 7.03 -14.16
C ILE A 108 5.40 8.54 -14.23
N CYS A 109 6.39 9.38 -14.48
CA CYS A 109 6.24 10.83 -14.66
C CYS A 109 5.30 11.16 -15.82
N ALA A 110 5.43 10.47 -16.95
CA ALA A 110 4.51 10.64 -18.09
C ALA A 110 3.05 10.26 -17.73
N ALA A 111 2.85 9.19 -16.96
CA ALA A 111 1.53 8.80 -16.48
C ALA A 111 0.95 9.83 -15.50
N VAL A 112 1.77 10.41 -14.63
CA VAL A 112 1.38 11.51 -13.74
C VAL A 112 0.93 12.73 -14.54
N ALA A 113 1.70 13.12 -15.56
CA ALA A 113 1.34 14.24 -16.42
C ALA A 113 0.01 14.01 -17.17
N ALA A 114 -0.25 12.76 -17.58
CA ALA A 114 -1.50 12.39 -18.24
C ALA A 114 -2.71 12.30 -17.29
N TYR A 115 -2.48 12.00 -16.02
CA TYR A 115 -3.53 11.77 -14.99
C TYR A 115 -3.19 12.47 -13.66
N PRO A 116 -3.04 13.80 -13.63
CA PRO A 116 -2.48 14.51 -12.47
C PRO A 116 -3.34 14.44 -11.21
N ASP A 117 -4.65 14.17 -11.35
CA ASP A 117 -5.58 14.11 -10.21
C ASP A 117 -5.88 12.68 -9.75
N ALA A 118 -5.35 11.67 -10.41
CA ALA A 118 -5.71 10.27 -10.16
C ALA A 118 -4.63 9.52 -9.37
N PRO A 119 -5.02 8.62 -8.43
CA PRO A 119 -4.10 7.60 -7.93
C PRO A 119 -3.72 6.65 -9.08
N ILE A 120 -2.44 6.27 -9.14
CA ILE A 120 -1.92 5.37 -10.18
C ILE A 120 -1.35 4.12 -9.52
N ALA A 121 -1.83 2.94 -9.92
CA ALA A 121 -1.26 1.66 -9.56
C ALA A 121 -0.15 1.33 -10.56
N VAL A 122 1.07 1.16 -10.06
CA VAL A 122 2.19 0.64 -10.82
C VAL A 122 2.25 -0.87 -10.61
N GLY A 123 2.53 -1.62 -11.67
CA GLY A 123 2.59 -3.08 -11.60
C GLY A 123 3.84 -3.56 -10.88
N LEU A 124 3.71 -4.73 -10.25
CA LEU A 124 4.78 -5.46 -9.58
C LEU A 124 4.86 -6.87 -10.16
N ALA A 125 6.05 -7.26 -10.59
CA ALA A 125 6.35 -8.63 -11.02
C ALA A 125 6.95 -9.41 -9.83
N MET A 126 6.20 -10.36 -9.28
CA MET A 126 6.62 -11.16 -8.13
C MET A 126 5.99 -12.56 -8.17
N HIS A 127 6.65 -13.55 -7.57
CA HIS A 127 6.12 -14.92 -7.43
C HIS A 127 5.63 -15.57 -8.74
N GLY A 128 6.30 -15.24 -9.85
CA GLY A 128 5.96 -15.78 -11.18
C GLY A 128 4.72 -15.18 -11.83
N GLY A 129 4.20 -14.06 -11.31
CA GLY A 129 3.09 -13.31 -11.89
C GLY A 129 3.28 -11.81 -11.83
N GLU A 130 2.47 -11.10 -12.59
CA GLU A 130 2.39 -9.65 -12.57
C GLU A 130 1.09 -9.19 -11.91
N TYR A 131 1.20 -8.21 -11.02
CA TYR A 131 0.08 -7.68 -10.24
C TYR A 131 0.05 -6.15 -10.34
N VAL A 132 -1.13 -5.58 -10.53
CA VAL A 132 -1.33 -4.12 -10.63
C VAL A 132 -2.37 -3.66 -9.64
N GLY A 133 -1.89 -3.08 -8.52
CA GLY A 133 -2.75 -2.62 -7.44
C GLY A 133 -3.48 -3.74 -6.71
N ILE A 134 -4.54 -3.38 -6.01
CA ILE A 134 -5.36 -4.27 -5.19
C ILE A 134 -6.79 -4.36 -5.73
N ASP A 135 -7.46 -5.48 -5.44
CA ASP A 135 -8.87 -5.69 -5.76
C ASP A 135 -9.61 -6.38 -4.61
N LEU A 136 -10.93 -6.35 -4.69
CA LEU A 136 -11.82 -7.08 -3.79
C LEU A 136 -11.70 -8.58 -4.02
N HIS A 137 -11.69 -9.32 -2.92
CA HIS A 137 -11.70 -10.77 -2.94
C HIS A 137 -12.70 -11.33 -1.90
N PRO A 138 -13.57 -12.28 -2.25
CA PRO A 138 -14.62 -12.75 -1.35
C PRO A 138 -14.09 -13.39 -0.07
N VAL A 139 -12.94 -14.07 -0.13
CA VAL A 139 -12.37 -14.78 1.03
C VAL A 139 -11.43 -13.90 1.86
N SER A 140 -10.57 -13.13 1.21
CA SER A 140 -9.54 -12.33 1.90
C SER A 140 -9.87 -10.85 2.02
N LEU A 141 -11.02 -10.42 1.55
CA LEU A 141 -11.52 -9.05 1.42
C LEU A 141 -10.75 -8.22 0.37
N PHE A 142 -9.44 -8.30 0.37
CA PHE A 142 -8.57 -7.65 -0.61
C PHE A 142 -7.38 -8.57 -0.95
N VAL A 143 -6.88 -8.45 -2.16
CA VAL A 143 -5.72 -9.18 -2.70
C VAL A 143 -4.98 -8.31 -3.72
N ASP A 144 -3.73 -8.64 -3.97
CA ASP A 144 -3.02 -8.14 -5.14
C ASP A 144 -3.77 -8.59 -6.41
N ARG A 145 -4.02 -7.62 -7.29
CA ARG A 145 -4.80 -7.86 -8.50
C ARG A 145 -3.91 -8.33 -9.64
N PRO A 146 -4.16 -9.50 -10.26
CA PRO A 146 -3.43 -9.92 -11.45
C PRO A 146 -3.50 -8.87 -12.56
N ALA A 147 -2.39 -8.59 -13.25
CA ALA A 147 -2.32 -7.62 -14.34
C ALA A 147 -3.26 -7.99 -15.51
N THR A 148 -3.51 -9.28 -15.70
CA THR A 148 -4.42 -9.83 -16.73
C THR A 148 -5.90 -9.59 -16.47
N ALA A 149 -6.29 -9.09 -15.27
CA ALA A 149 -7.69 -8.84 -14.96
C ALA A 149 -8.24 -7.67 -15.81
N ALA A 150 -9.41 -7.84 -16.42
CA ALA A 150 -10.00 -6.89 -17.36
C ALA A 150 -10.47 -5.57 -16.71
N ARG A 151 -10.71 -5.57 -15.39
CA ARG A 151 -11.17 -4.38 -14.66
C ARG A 151 -9.99 -3.51 -14.22
N THR A 152 -10.25 -2.22 -13.96
CA THR A 152 -9.29 -1.36 -13.27
C THR A 152 -9.16 -1.79 -11.79
N PRO A 153 -7.98 -1.63 -11.16
CA PRO A 153 -7.81 -1.94 -9.75
C PRO A 153 -8.71 -1.07 -8.87
N LEU A 154 -9.09 -1.60 -7.70
CA LEU A 154 -9.80 -0.83 -6.67
C LEU A 154 -8.93 0.32 -6.16
N GLY A 155 -7.65 0.05 -5.94
CA GLY A 155 -6.65 1.01 -5.50
C GLY A 155 -5.24 0.60 -5.88
N PRO A 156 -4.24 1.49 -5.73
CA PRO A 156 -2.83 1.11 -5.84
C PRO A 156 -2.42 0.21 -4.68
N SER A 157 -1.47 -0.69 -4.90
CA SER A 157 -0.81 -1.46 -3.83
C SER A 157 0.26 -0.62 -3.15
N GLY A 158 0.39 -0.69 -1.84
CA GLY A 158 1.41 0.03 -1.07
C GLY A 158 2.85 -0.26 -1.48
N GLY A 159 3.09 -1.33 -2.23
CA GLY A 159 4.41 -1.69 -2.75
C GLY A 159 4.89 -0.83 -3.94
N ALA A 160 3.96 -0.33 -4.77
CA ALA A 160 4.25 0.64 -5.86
C ALA A 160 2.97 1.45 -6.17
N ALA A 161 2.87 2.65 -5.60
CA ALA A 161 1.67 3.47 -5.65
C ALA A 161 1.99 4.94 -5.87
N VAL A 162 1.41 5.56 -6.89
CA VAL A 162 1.53 7.01 -7.08
C VAL A 162 0.25 7.70 -6.62
N PHE A 163 0.43 8.77 -5.87
CA PHE A 163 -0.66 9.65 -5.45
C PHE A 163 -0.32 11.12 -5.69
N PRO A 164 -1.30 11.95 -6.11
CA PRO A 164 -1.19 13.38 -5.89
C PRO A 164 -0.99 13.62 -4.38
N THR A 165 0.05 14.35 -4.00
CA THR A 165 0.41 14.59 -2.57
C THR A 165 -0.75 15.22 -1.80
N ALA A 166 -1.43 16.19 -2.42
CA ALA A 166 -2.60 16.85 -1.84
C ALA A 166 -3.79 15.88 -1.66
N LEU A 167 -3.97 14.93 -2.60
CA LEU A 167 -5.01 13.91 -2.49
C LEU A 167 -4.74 12.96 -1.32
N PHE A 168 -3.51 12.44 -1.22
CA PHE A 168 -3.11 11.55 -0.12
C PHE A 168 -3.35 12.22 1.24
N ARG A 169 -2.90 13.47 1.40
CA ARG A 169 -3.09 14.27 2.63
C ARG A 169 -4.57 14.55 2.91
N ARG A 170 -5.38 14.90 1.90
CA ARG A 170 -6.82 15.15 2.04
C ARG A 170 -7.60 13.95 2.58
N PHE A 171 -7.11 12.75 2.31
CA PHE A 171 -7.70 11.50 2.81
C PHE A 171 -7.00 11.00 4.07
N ASP A 172 -6.25 11.84 4.80
CA ASP A 172 -5.49 11.49 6.01
C ASP A 172 -4.51 10.34 5.80
N GLY A 173 -4.04 10.15 4.56
CA GLY A 173 -3.10 9.10 4.20
C GLY A 173 -3.57 7.69 4.57
N PHE A 174 -2.65 6.88 5.05
CA PHE A 174 -2.93 5.55 5.58
C PHE A 174 -3.41 5.61 7.04
N TRP A 175 -4.31 4.73 7.40
CA TRP A 175 -4.73 4.62 8.80
C TRP A 175 -3.66 3.88 9.62
N GLU A 176 -2.90 4.63 10.41
CA GLU A 176 -1.71 4.15 11.13
C GLU A 176 -2.01 3.01 12.12
N HIS A 177 -3.24 2.95 12.66
CA HIS A 177 -3.68 1.86 13.53
C HIS A 177 -3.59 0.47 12.88
N LEU A 178 -3.58 0.39 11.55
CA LEU A 178 -3.38 -0.87 10.82
C LEU A 178 -1.94 -1.38 10.91
N PHE A 179 -0.97 -0.50 11.18
CA PHE A 179 0.45 -0.79 11.23
C PHE A 179 1.03 -1.16 9.85
N ALA A 180 0.63 -2.29 9.29
CA ALA A 180 0.98 -2.79 7.96
C ALA A 180 -0.07 -3.81 7.48
N TRP A 181 -0.16 -4.06 6.15
CA TRP A 181 -1.06 -4.99 5.47
C TRP A 181 -2.55 -4.66 5.63
N GLY A 182 -3.05 -3.89 4.71
CA GLY A 182 -4.44 -3.48 4.57
C GLY A 182 -4.67 -1.98 4.64
N GLU A 183 -3.63 -1.17 4.88
CA GLU A 183 -3.67 0.28 4.85
C GLU A 183 -3.95 0.82 3.45
N ASP A 184 -3.41 0.16 2.42
CA ASP A 184 -3.67 0.45 1.01
C ASP A 184 -5.11 0.09 0.63
N ALA A 185 -5.62 -1.04 1.09
CA ALA A 185 -7.02 -1.42 0.90
C ALA A 185 -7.98 -0.44 1.60
N ASP A 186 -7.70 -0.02 2.84
CA ASP A 186 -8.47 0.98 3.55
C ASP A 186 -8.55 2.29 2.76
N LEU A 187 -7.41 2.80 2.29
CA LEU A 187 -7.36 4.02 1.47
C LEU A 187 -8.09 3.83 0.14
N ALA A 188 -7.91 2.69 -0.54
CA ALA A 188 -8.58 2.39 -1.79
C ALA A 188 -10.11 2.39 -1.67
N PHE A 189 -10.67 1.78 -0.63
CA PHE A 189 -12.12 1.83 -0.38
C PHE A 189 -12.62 3.25 -0.12
N ARG A 190 -11.85 4.08 0.60
CA ARG A 190 -12.21 5.48 0.87
C ARG A 190 -12.19 6.33 -0.40
N LEU A 191 -11.13 6.20 -1.21
CA LEU A 191 -11.01 6.90 -2.50
C LEU A 191 -12.13 6.50 -3.46
N HIS A 192 -12.39 5.20 -3.58
CA HIS A 192 -13.44 4.69 -4.45
C HIS A 192 -14.85 5.12 -4.00
N ALA A 193 -15.11 5.14 -2.68
CA ALA A 193 -16.37 5.65 -2.12
C ALA A 193 -16.58 7.14 -2.37
N ALA A 194 -15.49 7.91 -2.50
CA ALA A 194 -15.52 9.32 -2.88
C ALA A 194 -15.66 9.56 -4.39
N GLY A 195 -15.74 8.49 -5.20
CA GLY A 195 -15.88 8.57 -6.66
C GLY A 195 -14.56 8.63 -7.41
N LEU A 196 -13.42 8.57 -6.71
CA LEU A 196 -12.10 8.54 -7.34
C LEU A 196 -11.81 7.16 -7.92
N ARG A 197 -11.10 7.14 -9.03
CA ARG A 197 -10.74 5.89 -9.75
C ARG A 197 -9.24 5.81 -9.94
N THR A 198 -8.71 4.64 -9.63
CA THR A 198 -7.30 4.33 -9.84
C THR A 198 -7.02 4.09 -11.32
N ARG A 199 -5.90 4.61 -11.81
CA ARG A 199 -5.35 4.26 -13.12
C ARG A 199 -4.35 3.14 -12.96
N ALA A 200 -4.39 2.16 -13.85
CA ALA A 200 -3.36 1.15 -13.95
C ALA A 200 -2.31 1.64 -14.95
N LEU A 201 -1.04 1.59 -14.56
CA LEU A 201 0.08 1.82 -15.48
C LEU A 201 0.54 0.46 -16.01
N ASP A 202 0.63 0.34 -17.31
CA ASP A 202 1.21 -0.83 -17.99
C ASP A 202 2.74 -0.82 -17.85
N LEU A 203 3.19 -1.11 -16.64
CA LEU A 203 4.58 -1.20 -16.22
C LEU A 203 4.66 -2.15 -15.05
N ALA A 204 5.42 -3.24 -15.18
CA ALA A 204 5.65 -4.19 -14.10
C ALA A 204 7.10 -4.05 -13.59
N LEU A 205 7.23 -3.63 -12.34
CA LEU A 205 8.53 -3.49 -11.67
C LEU A 205 8.92 -4.81 -11.01
N PRO A 206 10.13 -5.34 -11.22
CA PRO A 206 10.61 -6.52 -10.50
C PRO A 206 10.59 -6.30 -8.99
N HIS A 207 9.99 -7.24 -8.22
CA HIS A 207 9.80 -7.15 -6.79
C HIS A 207 10.14 -8.49 -6.12
N ALA A 208 10.98 -8.49 -5.10
CA ALA A 208 11.38 -9.72 -4.39
C ALA A 208 10.22 -10.39 -3.65
N GLY A 209 9.23 -9.61 -3.21
CA GLY A 209 8.01 -10.12 -2.57
C GLY A 209 8.20 -10.69 -1.18
N GLY A 210 7.86 -9.91 -0.15
CA GLY A 210 7.81 -10.40 1.24
C GLY A 210 9.16 -10.62 1.91
N HIS A 211 10.22 -10.03 1.40
CA HIS A 211 11.60 -10.19 1.90
C HIS A 211 11.73 -9.90 3.40
N SER A 212 11.10 -8.85 3.91
CA SER A 212 11.16 -8.45 5.32
C SER A 212 10.55 -9.47 6.30
N VAL A 213 9.83 -10.48 5.82
CA VAL A 213 9.17 -11.53 6.64
C VAL A 213 9.78 -12.91 6.39
N ALA A 214 10.50 -13.10 5.28
CA ALA A 214 11.07 -14.39 4.90
C ALA A 214 12.13 -14.85 5.92
N GLY A 215 11.96 -16.06 6.45
CA GLY A 215 12.91 -16.66 7.39
C GLY A 215 12.78 -16.21 8.85
N ASP A 216 11.80 -15.37 9.21
CA ASP A 216 11.52 -14.98 10.59
C ASP A 216 10.11 -15.43 11.01
N ASP A 217 10.04 -16.48 11.84
CA ASP A 217 8.78 -17.06 12.31
C ASP A 217 7.95 -16.07 13.15
N ARG A 218 8.61 -15.14 13.87
CA ARG A 218 7.92 -14.13 14.69
C ARG A 218 7.23 -13.11 13.78
N LEU A 219 7.92 -12.64 12.73
CA LEU A 219 7.33 -11.72 11.73
C LEU A 219 6.25 -12.41 10.92
N THR A 220 6.42 -13.69 10.58
CA THR A 220 5.39 -14.50 9.91
C THR A 220 4.13 -14.63 10.77
N GLY A 221 4.28 -14.90 12.07
CA GLY A 221 3.18 -14.93 13.03
C GLY A 221 2.52 -13.56 13.20
N PHE A 222 3.30 -12.50 13.29
CA PHE A 222 2.80 -11.13 13.39
C PHE A 222 2.03 -10.71 12.14
N ARG A 223 2.53 -11.04 10.95
CA ARG A 223 1.79 -10.83 9.69
C ARG A 223 0.45 -11.57 9.68
N ALA A 224 0.42 -12.84 10.14
CA ALA A 224 -0.81 -13.61 10.21
C ALA A 224 -1.83 -12.96 11.17
N PHE A 225 -1.37 -12.43 12.30
CA PHE A 225 -2.18 -11.66 13.25
C PHE A 225 -2.73 -10.38 12.60
N LEU A 226 -1.88 -9.54 11.99
CA LEU A 226 -2.29 -8.28 11.40
C LEU A 226 -3.28 -8.49 10.23
N LEU A 227 -3.01 -9.41 9.32
CA LEU A 227 -3.93 -9.70 8.21
C LEU A 227 -5.31 -10.15 8.69
N ALA A 228 -5.41 -10.96 9.76
CA ALA A 228 -6.68 -11.37 10.30
C ALA A 228 -7.44 -10.22 10.95
N ARG A 229 -6.75 -9.41 11.78
CA ARG A 229 -7.29 -8.23 12.44
C ARG A 229 -7.72 -7.15 11.44
N ASN A 230 -6.82 -6.80 10.52
CA ASN A 230 -7.00 -5.66 9.63
C ASN A 230 -8.14 -5.86 8.63
N ARG A 231 -8.41 -7.09 8.18
CA ARG A 231 -9.60 -7.39 7.35
C ARG A 231 -10.88 -6.94 8.02
N LEU A 232 -11.04 -7.25 9.31
CA LEU A 232 -12.23 -6.87 10.08
C LEU A 232 -12.29 -5.36 10.30
N LEU A 233 -11.15 -4.73 10.60
CA LEU A 233 -11.07 -3.29 10.83
C LEU A 233 -11.36 -2.49 9.55
N VAL A 234 -10.77 -2.89 8.42
CA VAL A 234 -11.01 -2.25 7.11
C VAL A 234 -12.49 -2.37 6.73
N ALA A 235 -13.09 -3.55 6.82
CA ALA A 235 -14.52 -3.72 6.54
C ALA A 235 -15.39 -2.85 7.46
N ALA A 236 -15.16 -2.90 8.77
CA ALA A 236 -15.93 -2.12 9.75
C ALA A 236 -15.83 -0.61 9.49
N ARG A 237 -14.63 -0.12 9.16
CA ARG A 237 -14.33 1.29 8.94
C ARG A 237 -14.88 1.81 7.62
N THR A 238 -14.71 1.05 6.54
CA THR A 238 -14.91 1.57 5.18
C THR A 238 -16.23 1.15 4.53
N PHE A 239 -16.92 0.10 4.99
CA PHE A 239 -18.16 -0.37 4.38
C PHE A 239 -19.41 0.27 4.98
N THR A 240 -20.43 0.50 4.12
CA THR A 240 -21.78 0.88 4.61
C THR A 240 -22.40 -0.25 5.43
N GLY A 241 -23.39 0.08 6.29
CA GLY A 241 -24.12 -0.93 7.07
C GLY A 241 -24.72 -2.06 6.22
N PRO A 242 -25.47 -1.76 5.15
CA PRO A 242 -26.00 -2.80 4.26
C PRO A 242 -24.93 -3.69 3.63
N LEU A 243 -23.78 -3.11 3.21
CA LEU A 243 -22.69 -3.92 2.66
C LEU A 243 -22.05 -4.82 3.73
N LEU A 244 -21.89 -4.33 4.96
CA LEU A 244 -21.41 -5.16 6.08
C LEU A 244 -22.34 -6.34 6.35
N LEU A 245 -23.67 -6.13 6.38
CA LEU A 245 -24.63 -7.20 6.61
C LEU A 245 -24.51 -8.32 5.55
N VAL A 246 -24.25 -7.96 4.30
CA VAL A 246 -24.05 -8.93 3.22
C VAL A 246 -22.68 -9.59 3.29
N THR A 247 -21.64 -8.86 3.68
CA THR A 247 -20.27 -9.38 3.67
C THR A 247 -19.88 -10.14 4.93
N LEU A 248 -20.48 -9.85 6.08
CA LEU A 248 -20.16 -10.53 7.35
C LEU A 248 -20.31 -12.06 7.30
N PRO A 249 -21.38 -12.66 6.77
CA PRO A 249 -21.48 -14.11 6.64
C PRO A 249 -20.37 -14.70 5.75
N VAL A 250 -20.07 -14.03 4.64
CA VAL A 250 -19.00 -14.45 3.74
C VAL A 250 -17.64 -14.40 4.43
N LEU A 251 -17.36 -13.33 5.15
CA LEU A 251 -16.13 -13.18 5.93
C LEU A 251 -16.04 -14.20 7.05
N ALA A 252 -17.15 -14.56 7.72
CA ALA A 252 -17.17 -15.59 8.74
C ALA A 252 -16.76 -16.96 8.17
N VAL A 253 -17.40 -17.38 7.08
CA VAL A 253 -17.05 -18.63 6.37
C VAL A 253 -15.60 -18.61 5.90
N ALA A 254 -15.17 -17.49 5.32
CA ALA A 254 -13.79 -17.30 4.86
C ALA A 254 -12.79 -17.41 6.01
N HIS A 255 -13.08 -16.84 7.18
CA HIS A 255 -12.20 -16.93 8.35
C HIS A 255 -12.09 -18.36 8.89
N VAL A 256 -13.17 -19.17 8.82
CA VAL A 256 -13.12 -20.60 9.17
C VAL A 256 -12.18 -21.34 8.21
N ALA A 257 -12.33 -21.15 6.90
CA ALA A 257 -11.45 -21.77 5.90
C ALA A 257 -9.98 -21.33 6.07
N LEU A 258 -9.75 -20.02 6.33
CA LEU A 258 -8.43 -19.51 6.61
C LEU A 258 -7.85 -20.07 7.92
N ALA A 259 -8.64 -20.25 8.96
CA ALA A 259 -8.19 -20.87 10.21
C ALA A 259 -7.68 -22.30 9.98
N ALA A 260 -8.40 -23.12 9.20
CA ALA A 260 -7.97 -24.46 8.82
C ALA A 260 -6.63 -24.44 8.04
N ARG A 261 -6.47 -23.51 7.11
CA ARG A 261 -5.19 -23.30 6.39
C ARG A 261 -4.07 -22.88 7.35
N ARG A 262 -4.33 -21.93 8.25
CA ARG A 262 -3.35 -21.42 9.23
C ARG A 262 -2.97 -22.48 10.25
N MET A 263 -3.86 -23.38 10.61
CA MET A 263 -3.58 -24.55 11.45
C MET A 263 -2.50 -25.43 10.80
N ARG A 264 -2.64 -25.75 9.51
CA ARG A 264 -1.65 -26.55 8.76
C ARG A 264 -0.28 -25.86 8.66
N GLN A 265 -0.23 -24.54 8.78
CA GLN A 265 0.98 -23.71 8.72
C GLN A 265 1.58 -23.41 10.12
N GLY A 266 1.01 -23.93 11.22
CA GLY A 266 1.43 -23.58 12.58
C GLY A 266 1.06 -22.15 13.02
N LEU A 267 0.22 -21.44 12.24
CA LEU A 267 -0.12 -20.02 12.43
C LEU A 267 -1.53 -19.80 13.00
N LEU A 268 -2.21 -20.85 13.48
CA LEU A 268 -3.59 -20.74 13.99
C LEU A 268 -3.69 -19.78 15.17
N ARG A 269 -2.77 -19.89 16.14
CA ARG A 269 -2.81 -19.07 17.35
C ARG A 269 -2.68 -17.56 17.08
N PRO A 270 -1.68 -17.07 16.33
CA PRO A 270 -1.62 -15.65 15.96
C PRO A 270 -2.82 -15.22 15.12
N PHE A 271 -3.32 -16.06 14.20
CA PHE A 271 -4.50 -15.77 13.40
C PHE A 271 -5.75 -15.56 14.29
N LEU A 272 -6.06 -16.47 15.21
CA LEU A 272 -7.23 -16.35 16.11
C LEU A 272 -7.13 -15.13 17.02
N ARG A 273 -5.93 -14.81 17.53
CA ARG A 273 -5.69 -13.56 18.27
C ARG A 273 -6.00 -12.33 17.42
N GLY A 274 -5.62 -12.35 16.14
CA GLY A 274 -5.92 -11.28 15.20
C GLY A 274 -7.43 -11.11 14.99
N VAL A 275 -8.16 -12.21 14.78
CA VAL A 275 -9.63 -12.19 14.66
C VAL A 275 -10.27 -11.62 15.92
N GLY A 276 -9.92 -12.13 17.10
CA GLY A 276 -10.46 -11.64 18.38
C GLY A 276 -10.20 -10.15 18.58
N ARG A 277 -8.97 -9.70 18.33
CA ARG A 277 -8.60 -8.29 18.44
C ARG A 277 -9.36 -7.42 17.43
N GLY A 278 -9.51 -7.87 16.19
CA GLY A 278 -10.27 -7.18 15.16
C GLY A 278 -11.75 -7.01 15.53
N LEU A 279 -12.38 -8.04 16.10
CA LEU A 279 -13.77 -7.96 16.56
C LEU A 279 -13.94 -6.94 17.69
N VAL A 280 -13.03 -6.92 18.66
CA VAL A 280 -13.05 -5.96 19.78
C VAL A 280 -12.87 -4.51 19.29
N GLU A 281 -11.98 -4.29 18.33
CA GLU A 281 -11.66 -2.95 17.82
C GLU A 281 -12.61 -2.46 16.72
N ALA A 282 -13.37 -3.33 16.08
CA ALA A 282 -14.27 -2.98 14.96
C ALA A 282 -15.25 -1.85 15.27
N PRO A 283 -15.90 -1.75 16.46
CA PRO A 283 -16.77 -0.62 16.77
C PRO A 283 -16.03 0.73 16.83
N ALA A 284 -14.81 0.75 17.36
CA ALA A 284 -13.97 1.96 17.38
C ALA A 284 -13.50 2.33 15.97
N ALA A 285 -13.06 1.37 15.16
CA ALA A 285 -12.68 1.55 13.77
C ALA A 285 -13.84 2.17 12.96
N ARG A 286 -15.07 1.70 13.18
CA ARG A 286 -16.25 2.23 12.51
C ARG A 286 -16.53 3.68 12.86
N ARG A 287 -16.34 4.08 14.11
CA ARG A 287 -16.51 5.48 14.56
C ARG A 287 -15.41 6.42 14.06
N HIS A 288 -14.21 5.89 13.88
CA HIS A 288 -13.04 6.67 13.48
C HIS A 288 -13.20 7.33 12.09
N TRP A 289 -13.85 6.67 11.12
CA TRP A 289 -14.05 7.22 9.79
C TRP A 289 -15.46 7.80 9.62
N THR A 290 -15.54 9.11 9.41
CA THR A 290 -16.81 9.86 9.23
C THR A 290 -17.11 10.19 7.77
N GLY A 291 -16.16 9.96 6.86
CA GLY A 291 -16.33 10.21 5.43
C GLY A 291 -17.23 9.18 4.73
N ARG A 292 -17.34 9.30 3.42
CA ARG A 292 -18.13 8.36 2.59
C ARG A 292 -17.60 6.94 2.74
N ARG A 293 -18.52 5.97 2.85
CA ARG A 293 -18.22 4.55 2.92
C ARG A 293 -18.55 3.83 1.62
N PHE A 294 -17.78 2.82 1.32
CA PHE A 294 -17.94 1.94 0.18
C PHE A 294 -19.23 1.11 0.35
N GLY A 295 -20.17 1.28 -0.56
CA GLY A 295 -21.50 0.68 -0.47
C GLY A 295 -21.78 -0.29 -1.62
N VAL A 296 -22.98 -0.88 -1.61
CA VAL A 296 -23.43 -1.86 -2.63
C VAL A 296 -23.40 -1.27 -4.04
N ALA A 297 -23.79 0.01 -4.21
CA ALA A 297 -23.73 0.69 -5.51
C ALA A 297 -22.27 0.83 -6.01
N ALA A 298 -21.34 1.21 -5.14
CA ALA A 298 -19.93 1.30 -5.47
C ALA A 298 -19.34 -0.08 -5.83
N LEU A 299 -19.72 -1.13 -5.08
CA LEU A 299 -19.35 -2.51 -5.37
C LEU A 299 -19.87 -2.95 -6.76
N ARG A 300 -21.15 -2.75 -7.04
CA ARG A 300 -21.72 -3.06 -8.37
C ARG A 300 -21.02 -2.30 -9.49
N GLY A 301 -20.79 -0.99 -9.30
CA GLY A 301 -20.07 -0.16 -10.26
C GLY A 301 -18.66 -0.67 -10.52
N HIS A 302 -17.94 -1.07 -9.49
CA HIS A 302 -16.61 -1.68 -9.60
C HIS A 302 -16.64 -3.02 -10.35
N LEU A 303 -17.57 -3.92 -10.01
CA LEU A 303 -17.70 -5.24 -10.65
C LEU A 303 -18.13 -5.16 -12.12
N THR A 304 -18.94 -4.18 -12.50
CA THR A 304 -19.46 -4.03 -13.87
C THR A 304 -18.66 -3.07 -14.74
N GLY A 305 -17.63 -2.42 -14.20
CA GLY A 305 -16.88 -1.36 -14.89
C GLY A 305 -17.69 -0.08 -15.14
N ARG A 306 -18.93 0.02 -14.63
CA ARG A 306 -19.80 1.18 -14.81
C ARG A 306 -19.50 2.25 -13.73
N ARG A 307 -19.48 3.52 -14.14
CA ARG A 307 -19.43 4.64 -13.20
C ARG A 307 -20.73 4.64 -12.38
N SER A 308 -20.66 4.63 -11.05
CA SER A 308 -21.81 5.03 -10.23
C SER A 308 -22.08 6.50 -10.52
N ARG A 309 -23.26 6.81 -11.02
CA ARG A 309 -23.75 8.18 -11.20
C ARG A 309 -23.89 8.87 -9.86
#